data_96e956fd282d53387434fab21244a9fe
#
_entry.id   96e956fd282d53387434fab21244a9fe
#
_cell.length_a   1.000
_cell.length_b   1.000
_cell.length_c   1.000
_cell.angle_alpha   90.00
_cell.angle_beta   90.00
_cell.angle_gamma   90.00
#
_symmetry.space_group_name_H-M   'P 1'
#
loop_
_entity.id
_entity.type
_entity.pdbx_description
1 polymer ?
#
loop_
_entity_poly.entity_id
_entity_poly.type
_entity_poly.pdbx_seq_one_letter_code
_entity_poly.pdbx_strand_id
1 'polypeptide(L)'
;MEKGTPHCKLPDVKSLIEAGQVRATASAFNGARELGINDLAGMCAVVLALTPTDFYKSMTTHADHRVWQDVYRAKTAKGDEVYLKLTVIDDLLIVSFKEL
;
A
#
# COMPACT_ATOMS: atom_id res chain seq x y z
N MET A 1 -11.17 11.10 9.46
CA MET A 1 -11.99 11.36 8.27
C MET A 1 -11.75 10.26 7.26
N GLU A 2 -12.79 9.80 6.58
CA GLU A 2 -12.72 8.73 5.59
C GLU A 2 -13.48 9.11 4.33
N LYS A 3 -13.09 8.50 3.21
CA LYS A 3 -13.82 8.67 1.94
C LYS A 3 -13.72 7.38 1.12
N GLY A 4 -14.65 7.21 0.20
CA GLY A 4 -14.77 6.02 -0.65
C GLY A 4 -14.04 6.09 -1.98
N THR A 5 -13.18 7.10 -2.18
CA THR A 5 -12.40 7.26 -3.40
C THR A 5 -10.92 7.35 -3.05
N PRO A 6 -10.01 6.81 -3.89
CA PRO A 6 -8.57 6.92 -3.64
C PRO A 6 -8.13 8.38 -3.60
N HIS A 7 -7.26 8.73 -2.66
CA HIS A 7 -6.64 10.03 -2.61
C HIS A 7 -5.57 10.16 -3.69
N CYS A 8 -4.80 9.09 -3.91
CA CYS A 8 -3.85 8.99 -5.02
C CYS A 8 -4.37 7.98 -6.04
N LYS A 9 -4.35 8.36 -7.31
CA LYS A 9 -4.79 7.46 -8.37
C LYS A 9 -3.84 6.28 -8.50
N LEU A 10 -4.39 5.09 -8.67
CA LEU A 10 -3.60 3.86 -8.74
C LEU A 10 -2.53 3.89 -9.85
N PRO A 11 -2.79 4.40 -11.07
CA PRO A 11 -1.73 4.53 -12.07
C PRO A 11 -0.55 5.38 -11.62
N ASP A 12 -0.80 6.45 -10.83
CA ASP A 12 0.25 7.31 -10.32
C ASP A 12 1.09 6.57 -9.26
N VAL A 13 0.43 5.78 -8.40
CA VAL A 13 1.11 4.93 -7.42
C VAL A 13 2.04 3.95 -8.13
N LYS A 14 1.55 3.30 -9.17
CA LYS A 14 2.35 2.34 -9.94
C LYS A 14 3.52 3.00 -10.67
N SER A 15 3.32 4.23 -11.17
CA SER A 15 4.39 5.00 -11.81
C SER A 15 5.52 5.33 -10.85
N LEU A 16 5.20 5.64 -9.58
CA LEU A 16 6.21 5.90 -8.56
C LEU A 16 7.07 4.66 -8.30
N ILE A 17 6.45 3.48 -8.26
CA ILE A 17 7.17 2.22 -8.11
C ILE A 17 8.12 2.00 -9.29
N GLU A 18 7.63 2.22 -10.50
CA GLU A 18 8.43 2.03 -11.71
C GLU A 18 9.60 3.01 -11.78
N ALA A 19 9.45 4.19 -11.17
CA ALA A 19 10.51 5.19 -11.09
C ALA A 19 11.47 4.94 -9.93
N GLY A 20 11.25 3.90 -9.12
CA GLY A 20 12.08 3.61 -7.95
C GLY A 20 11.81 4.53 -6.76
N GLN A 21 10.71 5.28 -6.79
CA GLN A 21 10.35 6.23 -5.75
C GLN A 21 9.38 5.59 -4.76
N VAL A 22 9.86 4.58 -4.03
CA VAL A 22 9.05 3.80 -3.12
C VAL A 22 9.85 3.42 -1.89
N ARG A 23 9.18 3.46 -0.72
CA ARG A 23 9.73 3.08 0.57
C ARG A 23 8.66 2.30 1.34
N ALA A 24 9.08 1.61 2.40
CA ALA A 24 8.16 0.91 3.29
C ALA A 24 8.60 1.10 4.73
N THR A 25 7.64 1.08 5.65
CA THR A 25 7.93 1.15 7.08
C THR A 25 8.47 -0.18 7.58
N ALA A 26 9.14 -0.16 8.73
CA ALA A 26 9.59 -1.39 9.38
C ALA A 26 8.42 -2.33 9.67
N SER A 27 7.28 -1.77 10.09
CA SER A 27 6.06 -2.54 10.33
C SER A 27 5.57 -3.24 9.06
N ALA A 28 5.61 -2.53 7.93
CA ALA A 28 5.21 -3.12 6.64
C ALA A 28 6.16 -4.26 6.25
N PHE A 29 7.47 -4.07 6.41
CA PHE A 29 8.44 -5.13 6.14
C PHE A 29 8.21 -6.36 7.03
N ASN A 30 7.92 -6.15 8.31
CA ASN A 30 7.66 -7.25 9.26
C ASN A 30 6.41 -8.04 8.84
N GLY A 31 5.33 -7.35 8.48
CA GLY A 31 4.11 -8.00 8.04
C GLY A 31 4.30 -8.77 6.74
N ALA A 32 5.05 -8.21 5.81
CA ALA A 32 5.36 -8.87 4.53
C ALA A 32 6.17 -10.15 4.77
N ARG A 33 7.13 -10.10 5.69
CA ARG A 33 7.95 -11.25 6.03
C ARG A 33 7.12 -12.43 6.54
N GLU A 34 6.09 -12.14 7.32
CA GLU A 34 5.17 -13.17 7.82
C GLU A 34 4.43 -13.87 6.68
N LEU A 35 4.32 -13.22 5.53
CA LEU A 35 3.67 -13.77 4.33
C LEU A 35 4.69 -14.33 3.34
N GLY A 36 5.94 -14.47 3.76
CA GLY A 36 7.00 -15.01 2.90
C GLY A 36 7.59 -14.02 1.91
N ILE A 37 7.27 -12.73 2.06
CA ILE A 37 7.80 -11.68 1.19
C ILE A 37 8.92 -10.97 1.95
N ASN A 38 10.17 -11.12 1.48
CA ASN A 38 11.35 -10.76 2.24
C ASN A 38 12.05 -9.49 1.77
N ASP A 39 11.55 -8.83 0.73
CA ASP A 39 12.17 -7.63 0.20
C ASP A 39 11.14 -6.63 -0.34
N LEU A 40 11.60 -5.41 -0.59
CA LEU A 40 10.75 -4.35 -1.10
C LEU A 40 10.19 -4.68 -2.50
N ALA A 41 10.99 -5.33 -3.34
CA ALA A 41 10.56 -5.71 -4.68
C ALA A 41 9.34 -6.64 -4.63
N GLY A 42 9.33 -7.59 -3.71
CA GLY A 42 8.20 -8.50 -3.53
C GLY A 42 6.95 -7.77 -3.05
N MET A 43 7.11 -6.79 -2.16
CA MET A 43 6.00 -5.95 -1.71
C MET A 43 5.46 -5.10 -2.87
N CYS A 44 6.35 -4.52 -3.66
CA CYS A 44 5.96 -3.73 -4.83
C CYS A 44 5.21 -4.56 -5.86
N ALA A 45 5.57 -5.83 -6.02
CA ALA A 45 4.85 -6.71 -6.95
C ALA A 45 3.36 -6.83 -6.57
N VAL A 46 3.05 -6.88 -5.27
CA VAL A 46 1.67 -6.90 -4.80
C VAL A 46 0.96 -5.60 -5.14
N VAL A 47 1.62 -4.47 -4.94
CA VAL A 47 1.05 -3.15 -5.24
C VAL A 47 0.83 -2.99 -6.75
N LEU A 48 1.77 -3.44 -7.57
CA LEU A 48 1.64 -3.36 -9.03
C LEU A 48 0.50 -4.23 -9.57
N ALA A 49 0.12 -5.27 -8.85
CA ALA A 49 -0.98 -6.14 -9.24
C ALA A 49 -2.35 -5.63 -8.80
N LEU A 50 -2.41 -4.54 -8.04
CA LEU A 50 -3.67 -3.97 -7.57
C LEU A 50 -4.54 -3.52 -8.74
N THR A 51 -5.85 -3.71 -8.56
CA THR A 51 -6.87 -3.19 -9.47
C THR A 51 -7.78 -2.24 -8.70
N PRO A 52 -8.56 -1.38 -9.39
CA PRO A 52 -9.49 -0.48 -8.69
C PRO A 52 -10.48 -1.20 -7.77
N THR A 53 -10.83 -2.45 -8.07
CA THR A 53 -11.76 -3.22 -7.23
C THR A 53 -11.16 -3.65 -5.89
N ASP A 54 -9.85 -3.59 -5.75
CA ASP A 54 -9.17 -3.93 -4.49
C ASP A 54 -9.21 -2.76 -3.48
N PHE A 55 -9.59 -1.59 -3.93
CA PHE A 55 -9.69 -0.41 -3.06
C PHE A 55 -10.77 -0.59 -2.01
N TYR A 56 -10.44 -0.27 -0.76
CA TYR A 56 -11.38 -0.35 0.35
C TYR A 56 -11.85 1.04 0.79
N LYS A 57 -10.92 1.90 1.19
CA LYS A 57 -11.24 3.26 1.65
C LYS A 57 -9.98 4.11 1.71
N SER A 58 -10.18 5.43 1.80
CA SER A 58 -9.11 6.37 2.12
C SER A 58 -9.42 7.04 3.45
N MET A 59 -8.39 7.26 4.28
CA MET A 59 -8.56 7.81 5.62
C MET A 59 -7.41 8.74 5.96
N THR A 60 -7.68 9.74 6.80
CA THR A 60 -6.60 10.61 7.30
C THR A 60 -5.95 9.97 8.53
N THR A 61 -4.70 10.34 8.79
CA THR A 61 -3.97 9.87 9.96
C THR A 61 -4.44 10.62 11.20
N HIS A 62 -4.28 10.01 12.38
CA HIS A 62 -4.56 10.69 13.66
C HIS A 62 -3.54 11.79 13.94
N ALA A 63 -2.30 11.60 13.50
CA ALA A 63 -1.22 12.55 13.74
C ALA A 63 -1.34 13.81 12.87
N ASP A 64 -1.87 13.67 11.65
CA ASP A 64 -2.00 14.80 10.73
C ASP A 64 -3.21 14.57 9.82
N HIS A 65 -4.26 15.37 10.00
CA HIS A 65 -5.49 15.28 9.22
C HIS A 65 -5.31 15.68 7.76
N ARG A 66 -4.14 16.17 7.37
CA ARG A 66 -3.83 16.52 5.99
C ARG A 66 -3.21 15.35 5.21
N VAL A 67 -2.79 14.31 5.93
CA VAL A 67 -2.17 13.14 5.31
C VAL A 67 -3.23 12.06 5.12
N TRP A 68 -3.45 11.67 3.87
CA TRP A 68 -4.37 10.62 3.48
C TRP A 68 -3.64 9.31 3.26
N GLN A 69 -4.25 8.23 3.70
CA GLN A 69 -3.75 6.88 3.50
C GLN A 69 -4.82 6.09 2.74
N ASP A 70 -4.44 5.51 1.61
CA ASP A 70 -5.33 4.69 0.82
C ASP A 70 -5.19 3.23 1.26
N VAL A 71 -6.31 2.60 1.58
CA VAL A 71 -6.36 1.23 2.07
C VAL A 71 -6.88 0.32 0.96
N TYR A 72 -6.13 -0.73 0.69
CA TYR A 72 -6.48 -1.76 -0.29
C TYR A 72 -6.54 -3.11 0.38
N ARG A 73 -7.40 -3.99 -0.12
CA ARG A 73 -7.44 -5.40 0.22
C ARG A 73 -6.92 -6.15 -0.98
N ALA A 74 -5.68 -6.60 -0.86
CA ALA A 74 -4.93 -7.21 -1.96
C ALA A 74 -4.79 -8.70 -1.75
N LYS A 75 -4.24 -9.38 -2.74
CA LYS A 75 -3.83 -10.78 -2.64
C LYS A 75 -2.41 -10.93 -3.11
N THR A 76 -1.66 -11.80 -2.43
CA THR A 76 -0.33 -12.19 -2.87
C THR A 76 -0.45 -13.22 -4.00
N ALA A 77 0.68 -13.53 -4.64
CA ALA A 77 0.73 -14.56 -5.69
C ALA A 77 0.26 -15.94 -5.18
N LYS A 78 0.45 -16.19 -3.86
CA LYS A 78 0.00 -17.45 -3.23
C LYS A 78 -1.48 -17.43 -2.83
N GLY A 79 -2.15 -16.29 -3.01
CA GLY A 79 -3.56 -16.14 -2.65
C GLY A 79 -3.82 -15.67 -1.22
N ASP A 80 -2.78 -15.29 -0.46
CA ASP A 80 -2.96 -14.74 0.88
C ASP A 80 -3.60 -13.35 0.78
N GLU A 81 -4.57 -13.06 1.63
CA GLU A 81 -5.22 -11.75 1.67
C GLU A 81 -4.39 -10.78 2.51
N VAL A 82 -4.21 -9.58 1.97
CA VAL A 82 -3.34 -8.57 2.57
C VAL A 82 -4.10 -7.28 2.80
N TYR A 83 -3.96 -6.73 4.01
CA TYR A 83 -4.37 -5.37 4.33
C TYR A 83 -3.19 -4.46 3.98
N LEU A 84 -3.40 -3.58 3.01
CA LEU A 84 -2.35 -2.72 2.46
C LEU A 84 -2.74 -1.27 2.67
N LYS A 85 -1.84 -0.48 3.24
CA LYS A 85 -2.06 0.94 3.47
C LYS A 85 -0.94 1.73 2.82
N LEU A 86 -1.31 2.65 1.93
CA LEU A 86 -0.38 3.42 1.11
C LEU A 86 -0.59 4.92 1.33
N THR A 87 0.50 5.69 1.30
CA THR A 87 0.42 7.15 1.23
C THR A 87 1.49 7.66 0.28
N VAL A 88 1.26 8.83 -0.29
CA VAL A 88 2.26 9.49 -1.16
C VAL A 88 2.64 10.81 -0.51
N ILE A 89 3.90 10.92 -0.10
CA ILE A 89 4.52 12.14 0.40
C ILE A 89 5.86 12.20 -0.32
N ASP A 90 5.89 12.87 -1.46
CA ASP A 90 6.98 12.88 -2.43
C ASP A 90 7.15 11.49 -3.06
N ASP A 91 7.56 10.48 -2.28
CA ASP A 91 7.64 9.09 -2.71
C ASP A 91 6.41 8.32 -2.23
N LEU A 92 6.19 7.15 -2.82
CA LEU A 92 5.20 6.21 -2.30
C LEU A 92 5.74 5.59 -1.01
N LEU A 93 4.95 5.60 0.05
CA LEU A 93 5.26 4.93 1.29
C LEU A 93 4.25 3.81 1.54
N ILE A 94 4.74 2.59 1.64
CA ILE A 94 3.92 1.44 2.07
C ILE A 94 3.91 1.47 3.59
N VAL A 95 2.79 1.93 4.16
CA VAL A 95 2.65 2.17 5.60
C VAL A 95 2.38 0.88 6.35
N SER A 96 1.49 0.04 5.81
CA SER A 96 1.13 -1.25 6.39
C SER A 96 1.05 -2.30 5.31
N PHE A 97 1.49 -3.49 5.65
CA PHE A 97 1.44 -4.65 4.77
C PHE A 97 1.32 -5.85 5.71
N LYS A 98 0.11 -6.36 5.87
CA LYS A 98 -0.11 -7.44 6.83
C LYS A 98 -1.25 -8.33 6.39
N GLU A 99 -1.26 -9.56 6.91
CA GLU A 99 -2.33 -10.50 6.66
C GLU A 99 -3.67 -9.91 7.13
N LEU A 100 -4.67 -10.08 6.29
CA LEU A 100 -6.00 -9.58 6.58
C LEU A 100 -6.71 -10.44 7.63
#